data_1bb0d768ea70ae4a1b752037d0f95fef
#
_entry.id   1bb0d768ea70ae4a1b752037d0f95fef
#
_cell.length_a   1.000
_cell.length_b   1.000
_cell.length_c   1.000
_cell.angle_alpha   90.00
_cell.angle_beta   90.00
_cell.angle_gamma   90.00
#
_symmetry.space_group_name_H-M   'P 1'
#
loop_
_entity.id
_entity.type
_entity.pdbx_description
1 polymer ?
#
loop_
_entity_poly.entity_id
_entity_poly.type
_entity_poly.pdbx_seq_one_letter_code
_entity_poly.pdbx_strand_id
1 'polypeptide(L)'
;ILRVLYDGLFWARNLSEGGRERPLLVVMEEAHSYLGDNGSSAASIATQRIVKEGRKYGIGAMIVSQRPAEINPTILSQCGTFFAMRLSNATDRSHVTSALSDNLEGLTSMLPVLRTGEAIILGEAVRLPMRTMIQAPPRDRRPDSQDPLICDEAAPEDSMTPGGWN
;
A
#
# COMPACT_ATOMS: atom_id res chain seq x y z
N ILE A 1 18.03 1.97 5.95
CA ILE A 1 18.00 1.64 4.50
C ILE A 1 17.52 2.87 3.73
N LEU A 2 16.28 3.39 3.92
CA LEU A 2 15.71 4.52 3.15
C LEU A 2 16.60 5.75 3.12
N ARG A 3 17.21 6.13 4.26
CA ARG A 3 18.14 7.25 4.32
C ARG A 3 19.38 7.02 3.45
N VAL A 4 19.95 5.82 3.52
CA VAL A 4 21.16 5.47 2.73
C VAL A 4 20.85 5.47 1.25
N LEU A 5 19.67 4.95 0.83
CA LEU A 5 19.22 5.01 -0.55
C LEU A 5 19.04 6.44 -1.03
N TYR A 6 18.39 7.28 -0.23
CA TYR A 6 18.20 8.69 -0.58
C TYR A 6 19.55 9.43 -0.72
N ASP A 7 20.43 9.30 0.30
CA ASP A 7 21.74 9.96 0.30
C ASP A 7 22.60 9.46 -0.89
N GLY A 8 22.59 8.13 -1.15
CA GLY A 8 23.31 7.54 -2.29
C GLY A 8 22.87 8.10 -3.63
N LEU A 9 21.55 8.16 -3.87
CA LEU A 9 21.00 8.69 -5.13
C LEU A 9 21.11 10.22 -5.22
N PHE A 10 21.10 10.93 -4.10
CA PHE A 10 21.40 12.36 -4.04
C PHE A 10 22.82 12.66 -4.57
N TRP A 11 23.80 11.92 -4.08
CA TRP A 11 25.20 12.08 -4.52
C TRP A 11 25.44 11.58 -5.96
N ALA A 12 24.73 10.50 -6.35
CA ALA A 12 24.85 9.91 -7.68
C ALA A 12 24.08 10.67 -8.78
N ARG A 13 23.34 11.72 -8.47
CA ARG A 13 22.46 12.42 -9.43
C ARG A 13 23.15 12.94 -10.69
N ASN A 14 24.42 13.27 -10.58
CA ASN A 14 25.22 13.84 -11.68
C ASN A 14 26.08 12.79 -12.41
N LEU A 15 26.02 11.53 -11.98
CA LEU A 15 26.70 10.43 -12.65
C LEU A 15 25.84 9.91 -13.80
N SER A 16 26.47 9.44 -14.88
CA SER A 16 25.80 8.81 -16.04
C SER A 16 24.95 7.60 -15.63
N GLU A 17 25.31 6.94 -14.53
CA GLU A 17 24.56 5.82 -13.95
C GLU A 17 23.69 6.23 -12.75
N GLY A 18 23.46 7.51 -12.57
CA GLY A 18 22.69 8.05 -11.45
C GLY A 18 21.18 7.79 -11.53
N GLY A 19 20.46 8.16 -10.47
CA GLY A 19 19.04 7.87 -10.30
C GLY A 19 18.11 8.47 -11.37
N ARG A 20 18.55 9.46 -12.15
CA ARG A 20 17.79 9.99 -13.29
C ARG A 20 17.67 9.00 -14.44
N GLU A 21 18.74 8.25 -14.71
CA GLU A 21 18.77 7.24 -15.77
C GLU A 21 18.23 5.89 -15.28
N ARG A 22 18.32 5.62 -13.99
CA ARG A 22 17.82 4.39 -13.35
C ARG A 22 16.89 4.73 -12.19
N PRO A 23 15.63 5.11 -12.47
CA PRO A 23 14.70 5.49 -11.43
C PRO A 23 14.40 4.30 -10.51
N LEU A 24 14.31 4.60 -9.21
CA LEU A 24 13.98 3.64 -8.17
C LEU A 24 12.57 3.92 -7.65
N LEU A 25 11.72 2.89 -7.62
CA LEU A 25 10.45 2.92 -6.91
C LEU A 25 10.59 2.14 -5.60
N VAL A 26 10.39 2.82 -4.48
CA VAL A 26 10.38 2.21 -3.16
C VAL A 26 8.92 1.90 -2.79
N VAL A 27 8.59 0.62 -2.68
CA VAL A 27 7.27 0.17 -2.22
C VAL A 27 7.33 -0.08 -0.72
N MET A 28 6.43 0.56 0.02
CA MET A 28 6.34 0.51 1.47
C MET A 28 5.00 -0.13 1.86
N GLU A 29 5.04 -1.43 2.14
CA GLU A 29 3.90 -2.23 2.60
C GLU A 29 3.62 -2.01 4.09
N GLU A 30 2.36 -2.10 4.50
CA GLU A 30 1.89 -1.89 5.87
C GLU A 30 2.49 -0.61 6.51
N ALA A 31 2.51 0.45 5.72
CA ALA A 31 3.23 1.68 6.02
C ALA A 31 2.82 2.35 7.34
N HIS A 32 1.57 2.13 7.79
CA HIS A 32 1.09 2.64 9.07
C HIS A 32 1.91 2.14 10.27
N SER A 33 2.52 0.96 10.18
CA SER A 33 3.31 0.39 11.28
C SER A 33 4.61 1.15 11.58
N TYR A 34 5.12 1.95 10.65
CA TYR A 34 6.40 2.68 10.81
C TYR A 34 6.41 4.11 10.29
N LEU A 35 5.33 4.57 9.65
CA LEU A 35 5.16 5.96 9.19
C LEU A 35 4.12 6.74 10.02
N GLY A 36 3.90 6.33 11.27
CA GLY A 36 2.92 6.92 12.16
C GLY A 36 3.15 8.41 12.47
N ASP A 37 2.17 8.98 13.16
CA ASP A 37 2.01 10.42 13.38
C ASP A 37 3.12 11.07 14.21
N ASN A 38 3.86 10.31 15.00
CA ASN A 38 4.92 10.85 15.86
C ASN A 38 6.08 11.51 15.09
N GLY A 39 6.08 11.47 13.75
CA GLY A 39 6.96 12.23 12.84
C GLY A 39 8.47 12.10 13.07
N SER A 40 8.85 11.52 14.20
CA SER A 40 10.23 11.47 14.71
C SER A 40 10.99 10.21 14.34
N SER A 41 10.32 9.19 13.78
CA SER A 41 11.02 7.98 13.37
C SER A 41 11.96 8.26 12.19
N ALA A 42 13.12 7.63 12.18
CA ALA A 42 14.07 7.75 11.07
C ALA A 42 13.45 7.35 9.72
N ALA A 43 12.50 6.41 9.73
CA ALA A 43 11.75 6.00 8.55
C ALA A 43 10.80 7.10 8.07
N SER A 44 10.04 7.73 8.97
CA SER A 44 9.12 8.81 8.64
C SER A 44 9.86 10.02 8.06
N ILE A 45 10.98 10.44 8.66
CA ILE A 45 11.81 11.55 8.17
C ILE A 45 12.37 11.25 6.78
N ALA A 46 12.89 10.04 6.56
CA ALA A 46 13.44 9.64 5.27
C ALA A 46 12.34 9.59 4.18
N THR A 47 11.16 9.04 4.53
CA THR A 47 10.01 8.98 3.61
C THR A 47 9.51 10.37 3.26
N GLN A 48 9.40 11.28 4.22
CA GLN A 48 9.03 12.68 3.94
C GLN A 48 9.98 13.35 2.95
N ARG A 49 11.28 13.09 3.04
CA ARG A 49 12.25 13.59 2.05
C ARG A 49 12.04 12.97 0.67
N ILE A 50 11.81 11.66 0.62
CA ILE A 50 11.57 10.95 -0.65
C ILE A 50 10.30 11.52 -1.33
N VAL A 51 9.19 11.65 -0.64
CA VAL A 51 7.94 12.15 -1.25
C VAL A 51 8.02 13.62 -1.66
N LYS A 52 8.76 14.46 -0.93
CA LYS A 52 8.95 15.90 -1.24
C LYS A 52 9.96 16.14 -2.38
N GLU A 53 11.05 15.42 -2.40
CA GLU A 53 12.21 15.75 -3.22
C GLU A 53 12.71 14.61 -4.10
N GLY A 54 12.27 13.38 -3.87
CA GLY A 54 12.79 12.17 -4.52
C GLY A 54 12.75 12.23 -6.03
N ARG A 55 11.73 12.87 -6.61
CA ARG A 55 11.61 13.05 -8.07
C ARG A 55 12.85 13.69 -8.70
N LYS A 56 13.52 14.60 -7.99
CA LYS A 56 14.76 15.26 -8.46
C LYS A 56 15.93 14.28 -8.60
N TYR A 57 15.86 13.18 -7.87
CA TYR A 57 16.93 12.17 -7.76
C TYR A 57 16.52 10.83 -8.36
N GLY A 58 15.38 10.78 -9.05
CA GLY A 58 14.85 9.56 -9.65
C GLY A 58 14.30 8.56 -8.65
N ILE A 59 13.88 9.02 -7.44
CA ILE A 59 13.26 8.16 -6.44
C ILE A 59 11.77 8.44 -6.39
N GLY A 60 10.95 7.39 -6.58
CA GLY A 60 9.53 7.38 -6.29
C GLY A 60 9.21 6.58 -5.05
N ALA A 61 8.09 6.89 -4.40
CA ALA A 61 7.56 6.12 -3.28
C ALA A 61 6.15 5.63 -3.60
N MET A 62 5.86 4.38 -3.28
CA MET A 62 4.52 3.80 -3.25
C MET A 62 4.22 3.39 -1.82
N ILE A 63 3.21 4.01 -1.22
CA ILE A 63 2.83 3.78 0.16
C ILE A 63 1.56 2.94 0.17
N VAL A 64 1.61 1.76 0.77
CA VAL A 64 0.50 0.82 0.88
C VAL A 64 0.11 0.68 2.34
N SER A 65 -1.16 0.89 2.65
CA SER A 65 -1.66 0.82 4.02
C SER A 65 -3.14 0.49 4.05
N GLN A 66 -3.53 -0.29 5.04
CA GLN A 66 -4.94 -0.55 5.38
C GLN A 66 -5.48 0.48 6.39
N ARG A 67 -4.60 1.26 7.04
CA ARG A 67 -4.93 2.26 8.07
C ARG A 67 -4.32 3.61 7.75
N PRO A 68 -4.85 4.32 6.76
CA PRO A 68 -4.31 5.62 6.37
C PRO A 68 -4.38 6.68 7.48
N ALA A 69 -5.31 6.57 8.43
CA ALA A 69 -5.40 7.47 9.57
C ALA A 69 -4.19 7.38 10.52
N GLU A 70 -3.45 6.28 10.52
CA GLU A 70 -2.24 6.11 11.33
C GLU A 70 -0.97 6.61 10.63
N ILE A 71 -1.05 7.04 9.37
CA ILE A 71 0.08 7.60 8.62
C ILE A 71 0.17 9.10 8.85
N ASN A 72 1.41 9.61 8.96
CA ASN A 72 1.66 11.04 9.11
C ASN A 72 0.98 11.85 7.98
N PRO A 73 0.14 12.85 8.30
CA PRO A 73 -0.60 13.64 7.32
C PRO A 73 0.29 14.34 6.29
N THR A 74 1.49 14.76 6.70
CA THR A 74 2.45 15.39 5.79
C THR A 74 2.90 14.44 4.68
N ILE A 75 3.00 13.14 4.96
CA ILE A 75 3.36 12.14 3.95
C ILE A 75 2.20 11.96 2.97
N LEU A 76 0.99 11.80 3.48
CA LEU A 76 -0.20 11.61 2.63
C LEU A 76 -0.44 12.81 1.73
N SER A 77 -0.37 14.03 2.25
CA SER A 77 -0.60 15.26 1.47
C SER A 77 0.42 15.49 0.36
N GLN A 78 1.56 14.82 0.39
CA GLN A 78 2.58 14.90 -0.67
C GLN A 78 2.45 13.77 -1.72
N CYS A 79 1.52 12.84 -1.54
CA CYS A 79 1.22 11.82 -2.54
C CYS A 79 0.48 12.47 -3.72
N GLY A 80 1.06 12.41 -4.91
CA GLY A 80 0.46 12.97 -6.12
C GLY A 80 -0.69 12.13 -6.70
N THR A 81 -0.76 10.85 -6.34
CA THR A 81 -1.79 9.92 -6.84
C THR A 81 -2.23 8.97 -5.75
N PHE A 82 -3.54 8.74 -5.69
CA PHE A 82 -4.17 7.83 -4.74
C PHE A 82 -4.92 6.72 -5.48
N PHE A 83 -4.75 5.50 -5.00
CA PHE A 83 -5.56 4.34 -5.33
C PHE A 83 -6.36 3.96 -4.09
N ALA A 84 -7.54 4.54 -3.92
CA ALA A 84 -8.38 4.28 -2.76
C ALA A 84 -9.27 3.08 -3.01
N MET A 85 -9.02 2.00 -2.32
CA MET A 85 -9.85 0.80 -2.30
C MET A 85 -10.92 0.91 -1.20
N ARG A 86 -11.68 -0.16 -0.94
CA ARG A 86 -12.73 -0.13 0.07
C ARG A 86 -12.20 0.24 1.45
N LEU A 87 -12.75 1.31 2.03
CA LEU A 87 -12.47 1.78 3.39
C LEU A 87 -13.77 1.87 4.18
N SER A 88 -13.95 0.98 5.15
CA SER A 88 -15.16 0.92 6.00
C SER A 88 -15.08 1.86 7.20
N ASN A 89 -13.89 2.11 7.73
CA ASN A 89 -13.68 2.95 8.90
C ASN A 89 -13.88 4.45 8.56
N ALA A 90 -14.68 5.15 9.35
CA ALA A 90 -14.97 6.57 9.15
C ALA A 90 -13.74 7.47 9.36
N THR A 91 -12.89 7.15 10.34
CA THR A 91 -11.66 7.89 10.64
C THR A 91 -10.68 7.80 9.48
N ASP A 92 -10.48 6.60 8.94
CA ASP A 92 -9.61 6.40 7.78
C ASP A 92 -10.11 7.15 6.55
N ARG A 93 -11.43 7.14 6.30
CA ARG A 93 -12.02 7.89 5.19
C ARG A 93 -11.82 9.39 5.35
N SER A 94 -12.10 9.94 6.53
CA SER A 94 -11.92 11.38 6.77
C SER A 94 -10.48 11.80 6.60
N HIS A 95 -9.52 10.97 7.01
CA HIS A 95 -8.10 11.24 6.86
C HIS A 95 -7.67 11.27 5.39
N VAL A 96 -8.12 10.30 4.60
CA VAL A 96 -7.90 10.29 3.14
C VAL A 96 -8.57 11.49 2.49
N THR A 97 -9.83 11.79 2.84
CA THR A 97 -10.56 12.94 2.28
C THR A 97 -9.85 14.26 2.56
N SER A 98 -9.32 14.46 3.78
CA SER A 98 -8.59 15.67 4.14
C SER A 98 -7.24 15.83 3.44
N ALA A 99 -6.63 14.73 2.99
CA ALA A 99 -5.40 14.76 2.20
C ALA A 99 -5.66 15.08 0.71
N LEU A 100 -6.91 15.01 0.28
CA LEU A 100 -7.36 15.29 -1.07
C LEU A 100 -7.93 16.71 -1.16
N SER A 101 -8.02 17.26 -2.37
CA SER A 101 -8.66 18.57 -2.59
C SER A 101 -10.17 18.51 -2.32
N ASP A 102 -10.73 19.60 -1.82
CA ASP A 102 -12.10 19.77 -1.30
C ASP A 102 -13.25 19.36 -2.26
N ASN A 103 -12.98 19.21 -3.54
CA ASN A 103 -14.00 18.90 -4.55
C ASN A 103 -14.31 17.39 -4.73
N LEU A 104 -13.78 16.52 -3.88
CA LEU A 104 -13.85 15.04 -4.07
C LEU A 104 -14.74 14.30 -3.06
N GLU A 105 -15.49 15.04 -2.22
CA GLU A 105 -16.37 14.44 -1.18
C GLU A 105 -17.36 13.41 -1.74
N GLY A 106 -17.94 13.66 -2.91
CA GLY A 106 -18.88 12.74 -3.54
C GLY A 106 -18.25 11.39 -3.91
N LEU A 107 -16.97 11.37 -4.29
CA LEU A 107 -16.26 10.13 -4.62
C LEU A 107 -15.78 9.39 -3.36
N THR A 108 -15.31 10.11 -2.35
CA THR A 108 -14.87 9.49 -1.10
C THR A 108 -16.03 8.87 -0.32
N SER A 109 -17.26 9.37 -0.48
CA SER A 109 -18.46 8.76 0.09
C SER A 109 -18.75 7.36 -0.45
N MET A 110 -18.23 7.01 -1.62
CA MET A 110 -18.38 5.68 -2.23
C MET A 110 -17.38 4.64 -1.69
N LEU A 111 -16.33 5.04 -0.96
CA LEU A 111 -15.30 4.12 -0.48
C LEU A 111 -15.84 2.93 0.34
N PRO A 112 -16.86 3.07 1.21
CA PRO A 112 -17.38 1.94 1.97
C PRO A 112 -18.09 0.87 1.13
N VAL A 113 -18.65 1.25 -0.01
CA VAL A 113 -19.49 0.37 -0.85
C VAL A 113 -18.74 -0.19 -2.06
N LEU A 114 -17.46 0.08 -2.19
CA LEU A 114 -16.62 -0.50 -3.24
C LEU A 114 -16.54 -2.03 -3.08
N ARG A 115 -16.59 -2.73 -4.20
CA ARG A 115 -16.42 -4.19 -4.25
C ARG A 115 -14.94 -4.56 -4.14
N THR A 116 -14.68 -5.84 -3.88
CA THR A 116 -13.32 -6.38 -3.96
C THR A 116 -12.75 -6.16 -5.36
N GLY A 117 -11.54 -5.60 -5.42
CA GLY A 117 -10.88 -5.25 -6.68
C GLY A 117 -11.32 -3.90 -7.28
N GLU A 118 -12.36 -3.24 -6.75
CA GLU A 118 -12.69 -1.87 -7.16
C GLU A 118 -11.81 -0.85 -6.45
N ALA A 119 -11.43 0.18 -7.17
CA ALA A 119 -10.68 1.31 -6.65
C ALA A 119 -11.19 2.63 -7.23
N ILE A 120 -11.03 3.68 -6.47
CA ILE A 120 -11.12 5.06 -6.95
C ILE A 120 -9.69 5.56 -7.16
N ILE A 121 -9.35 5.93 -8.38
CA ILE A 121 -8.06 6.51 -8.74
C ILE A 121 -8.24 8.01 -8.90
N LEU A 122 -7.36 8.76 -8.26
CA LEU A 122 -7.40 10.22 -8.29
C LEU A 122 -5.98 10.80 -8.12
N GLY A 123 -5.81 12.03 -8.58
CA GLY A 123 -4.53 12.75 -8.55
C GLY A 123 -3.86 12.85 -9.92
N GLU A 124 -2.55 13.10 -9.92
CA GLU A 124 -1.79 13.48 -11.11
C GLU A 124 -1.73 12.40 -12.22
N ALA A 125 -1.88 11.11 -11.85
CA ALA A 125 -1.83 10.02 -12.83
C ALA A 125 -3.07 9.94 -13.73
N VAL A 126 -4.18 10.58 -13.35
CA VAL A 126 -5.43 10.56 -14.10
C VAL A 126 -5.92 11.97 -14.37
N ARG A 127 -6.53 12.19 -15.55
CA ARG A 127 -7.09 13.53 -15.89
C ARG A 127 -8.33 13.87 -15.07
N LEU A 128 -9.11 12.86 -14.71
CA LEU A 128 -10.30 12.97 -13.89
C LEU A 128 -10.31 11.81 -12.90
N PRO A 129 -10.77 12.04 -11.67
CA PRO A 129 -11.01 10.96 -10.72
C PRO A 129 -11.94 9.93 -11.32
N MET A 130 -11.60 8.65 -11.19
CA MET A 130 -12.35 7.55 -11.79
C MET A 130 -12.49 6.36 -10.86
N ARG A 131 -13.66 5.73 -10.89
CA ARG A 131 -13.88 4.41 -10.32
C ARG A 131 -13.53 3.36 -11.36
N THR A 132 -12.72 2.39 -10.99
CA THR A 132 -12.29 1.33 -11.89
C THR A 132 -12.26 -0.02 -11.19
N MET A 133 -12.28 -1.09 -12.00
CA MET A 133 -12.05 -2.45 -11.55
C MET A 133 -10.62 -2.83 -11.88
N ILE A 134 -9.83 -3.17 -10.87
CA ILE A 134 -8.48 -3.71 -11.05
C ILE A 134 -8.61 -5.17 -11.46
N GLN A 135 -8.06 -5.50 -12.60
CA GLN A 135 -8.08 -6.87 -13.11
C GLN A 135 -7.23 -7.79 -12.22
N ALA A 136 -7.82 -8.88 -11.76
CA ALA A 136 -7.08 -9.88 -11.00
C ALA A 136 -5.98 -10.52 -11.88
N PRO A 137 -4.79 -10.79 -11.33
CA PRO A 137 -3.73 -11.48 -12.08
C PRO A 137 -4.19 -12.89 -12.50
N PRO A 138 -3.62 -13.44 -13.59
CA PRO A 138 -3.84 -14.82 -13.99
C PRO A 138 -3.63 -15.80 -12.82
N ARG A 139 -4.32 -16.93 -12.84
CA ARG A 139 -4.29 -17.89 -11.70
C ARG A 139 -2.88 -18.39 -11.35
N ASP A 140 -2.04 -18.58 -12.34
CA ASP A 140 -0.64 -19.01 -12.24
C ASP A 140 0.30 -17.95 -11.63
N ARG A 141 -0.17 -16.69 -11.51
CA ARG A 141 0.59 -15.56 -10.96
C ARG A 141 -0.04 -14.97 -9.70
N ARG A 142 -1.07 -15.62 -9.16
CA ARG A 142 -1.65 -15.20 -7.89
C ARG A 142 -0.75 -15.64 -6.75
N PRO A 143 -0.52 -14.80 -5.74
CA PRO A 143 0.14 -15.25 -4.53
C PRO A 143 -0.68 -16.38 -3.91
N ASP A 144 0.00 -17.43 -3.50
CA ASP A 144 -0.59 -18.50 -2.72
C ASP A 144 -0.76 -18.00 -1.28
N SER A 145 -1.94 -17.48 -1.00
CA SER A 145 -2.33 -17.05 0.35
C SER A 145 -3.22 -18.11 0.99
N GLN A 146 -2.79 -19.38 0.96
CA GLN A 146 -3.45 -20.37 1.78
C GLN A 146 -3.21 -19.99 3.24
N ASP A 147 -4.32 -19.89 3.99
CA ASP A 147 -4.21 -19.82 5.44
C ASP A 147 -3.39 -21.02 5.91
N PRO A 148 -2.45 -20.83 6.85
CA PRO A 148 -1.75 -21.97 7.41
C PRO A 148 -2.80 -22.95 7.86
N LEU A 149 -2.73 -24.20 7.39
CA LEU A 149 -3.60 -25.27 7.83
C LEU A 149 -3.43 -25.38 9.35
N ILE A 150 -4.28 -24.68 10.07
CA ILE A 150 -4.45 -24.92 11.49
C ILE A 150 -5.07 -26.31 11.53
N CYS A 151 -4.24 -27.28 11.89
CA CYS A 151 -4.59 -28.70 11.92
C CYS A 151 -5.82 -28.92 12.78
N ASP A 152 -6.99 -28.99 12.16
CA ASP A 152 -8.23 -29.46 12.77
C ASP A 152 -9.05 -30.30 11.78
N GLU A 153 -8.40 -30.92 10.81
CA GLU A 153 -8.93 -32.15 10.26
C GLU A 153 -8.30 -33.30 11.04
N ALA A 154 -8.99 -33.69 12.11
CA ALA A 154 -8.79 -34.98 12.72
C ALA A 154 -8.75 -36.01 11.58
N ALA A 155 -7.63 -36.74 11.47
CA ALA A 155 -7.52 -37.87 10.54
C ALA A 155 -8.78 -38.71 10.69
N PRO A 156 -9.42 -39.17 9.60
CA PRO A 156 -10.55 -40.07 9.70
C PRO A 156 -10.12 -41.24 10.55
N GLU A 157 -10.83 -41.48 11.65
CA GLU A 157 -10.63 -42.66 12.50
C GLU A 157 -10.67 -43.88 11.61
N ASP A 158 -9.52 -44.54 11.47
CA ASP A 158 -9.41 -45.85 10.85
C ASP A 158 -10.45 -46.75 11.49
N SER A 159 -11.41 -47.16 10.69
CA SER A 159 -12.41 -48.14 11.08
C SER A 159 -11.69 -49.40 11.53
N MET A 160 -11.51 -49.55 12.84
CA MET A 160 -11.16 -50.82 13.45
C MET A 160 -12.28 -51.82 13.13
N THR A 161 -12.05 -52.63 12.15
CA THR A 161 -12.82 -53.87 11.93
C THR A 161 -12.58 -54.77 13.14
N PRO A 162 -13.61 -55.17 13.90
CA PRO A 162 -13.41 -56.13 14.96
C PRO A 162 -13.17 -57.51 14.34
N GLY A 163 -11.94 -57.97 14.46
CA GLY A 163 -11.58 -59.34 14.10
C GLY A 163 -12.38 -60.32 14.91
N GLY A 164 -13.19 -61.16 14.20
CA GLY A 164 -13.94 -62.25 14.80
C GLY A 164 -13.02 -63.28 15.40
N TRP A 165 -13.34 -63.69 16.61
CA TRP A 165 -12.83 -64.86 17.26
C TRP A 165 -13.62 -66.07 16.78
N ASN A 166 -12.93 -67.06 16.17
CA ASN A 166 -13.30 -68.44 16.14
C ASN A 166 -12.09 -69.28 16.50
#